data_f8db36a963f0232821bd8538d640f221
#
_entry.id   f8db36a963f0232821bd8538d640f221
#
_cell.length_a   1.000
_cell.length_b   1.000
_cell.length_c   1.000
_cell.angle_alpha   90.00
_cell.angle_beta   90.00
_cell.angle_gamma   90.00
#
_symmetry.space_group_name_H-M   'P 1'
#
loop_
_entity.id
_entity.type
_entity.pdbx_description
1 polymer ?
#
loop_
_entity_poly.entity_id
_entity_poly.type
_entity_poly.pdbx_seq_one_letter_code
_entity_poly.pdbx_strand_id
1 'polypeptide(L)'
;MQASLRESLGEISDPRHLEDAVREVFQLMLGVSCRCEPGALPEQGEWVTAVVGFGGVLSGACLFRSGGEAARQVAARMTGMEFDEIDDTVKDGVGELCNMLAGSWKGKVPELAAHCGLSVPAVITGRDYNLHVQAPEFRLRQVYAFDDTKFEVTILCDGLQ
;
A
#
# COMPACT_ATOMS: atom_id res chain seq x y z
N MET A 1 5.43 18.55 26.34
CA MET A 1 6.06 18.84 25.04
C MET A 1 5.97 17.60 24.18
N GLN A 2 5.31 17.69 23.05
CA GLN A 2 5.25 16.57 22.11
C GLN A 2 6.61 16.43 21.41
N ALA A 3 7.16 15.22 21.42
CA ALA A 3 8.32 14.92 20.60
C ALA A 3 7.99 15.18 19.13
N SER A 4 8.91 15.76 18.39
CA SER A 4 8.70 15.91 16.95
C SER A 4 8.67 14.53 16.29
N LEU A 5 7.97 14.39 15.16
CA LEU A 5 7.98 13.16 14.40
C LEU A 5 9.39 12.74 13.96
N ARG A 6 10.28 13.70 13.80
CA ARG A 6 11.69 13.40 13.50
C ARG A 6 12.37 12.59 14.61
N GLU A 7 12.00 12.83 15.86
CA GLU A 7 12.52 12.09 17.01
C GLU A 7 11.95 10.64 17.04
N SER A 8 10.77 10.44 16.45
CA SER A 8 10.11 9.15 16.35
C SER A 8 10.39 8.43 15.02
N LEU A 9 11.34 8.92 14.24
CA LEU A 9 11.62 8.39 12.89
C LEU A 9 11.90 6.88 12.90
N GLY A 10 12.66 6.39 13.88
CA GLY A 10 12.96 4.96 14.01
C GLY A 10 11.71 4.10 14.25
N GLU A 11 10.73 4.63 14.97
CA GLU A 11 9.46 3.95 15.21
C GLU A 11 8.56 4.00 13.97
N ILE A 12 8.44 5.18 13.34
CA ILE A 12 7.61 5.37 12.14
C ILE A 12 8.11 4.50 11.00
N SER A 13 9.41 4.40 10.81
CA SER A 13 10.03 3.62 9.74
C SER A 13 10.22 2.14 10.07
N ASP A 14 9.71 1.66 11.20
CA ASP A 14 9.82 0.24 11.57
C ASP A 14 9.01 -0.62 10.59
N PRO A 15 9.63 -1.55 9.86
CA PRO A 15 8.94 -2.40 8.90
C PRO A 15 7.81 -3.25 9.49
N ARG A 16 7.84 -3.51 10.80
CA ARG A 16 6.82 -4.32 11.47
C ARG A 16 5.44 -3.66 11.44
N HIS A 17 5.38 -2.33 11.49
CA HIS A 17 4.10 -1.61 11.39
C HIS A 17 3.44 -1.85 10.04
N LEU A 18 4.23 -1.82 8.97
CA LEU A 18 3.71 -2.11 7.63
C LEU A 18 3.31 -3.57 7.49
N GLU A 19 4.11 -4.50 7.98
CA GLU A 19 3.79 -5.92 7.95
C GLU A 19 2.48 -6.21 8.70
N ASP A 20 2.31 -5.65 9.89
CA ASP A 20 1.09 -5.82 10.66
C ASP A 20 -0.13 -5.24 9.94
N ALA A 21 0.02 -4.04 9.34
CA ALA A 21 -1.05 -3.43 8.57
C ALA A 21 -1.47 -4.28 7.36
N VAL A 22 -0.51 -4.80 6.62
CA VAL A 22 -0.79 -5.66 5.46
C VAL A 22 -1.55 -6.92 5.89
N ARG A 23 -1.08 -7.60 6.92
CA ARG A 23 -1.73 -8.82 7.42
C ARG A 23 -3.15 -8.56 7.89
N GLU A 24 -3.35 -7.51 8.68
CA GLU A 24 -4.67 -7.15 9.20
C GLU A 24 -5.66 -6.82 8.09
N VAL A 25 -5.25 -5.99 7.14
CA VAL A 25 -6.12 -5.54 6.06
C VAL A 25 -6.47 -6.70 5.13
N PHE A 26 -5.51 -7.52 4.75
CA PHE A 26 -5.79 -8.68 3.89
C PHE A 26 -6.71 -9.69 4.56
N GLN A 27 -6.50 -9.96 5.85
CA GLN A 27 -7.41 -10.84 6.59
C GLN A 27 -8.81 -10.26 6.67
N LEU A 28 -8.93 -8.98 6.98
CA LEU A 28 -10.23 -8.30 7.15
C LEU A 28 -10.98 -8.16 5.82
N MET A 29 -10.30 -7.69 4.77
CA MET A 29 -10.94 -7.33 3.51
C MET A 29 -11.06 -8.50 2.54
N LEU A 30 -10.08 -9.39 2.53
CA LEU A 30 -10.02 -10.50 1.56
C LEU A 30 -10.20 -11.88 2.20
N GLY A 31 -10.10 -11.98 3.52
CA GLY A 31 -10.17 -13.26 4.22
C GLY A 31 -8.99 -14.18 3.93
N VAL A 32 -7.83 -13.63 3.58
CA VAL A 32 -6.63 -14.40 3.25
C VAL A 32 -5.47 -14.02 4.15
N SER A 33 -4.55 -14.96 4.32
CA SER A 33 -3.27 -14.71 4.98
C SER A 33 -2.22 -14.37 3.92
N CYS A 34 -1.46 -13.30 4.20
CA CYS A 34 -0.31 -12.92 3.39
C CYS A 34 0.97 -13.40 4.03
N ARG A 35 1.95 -13.76 3.21
CA ARG A 35 3.31 -14.03 3.68
C ARG A 35 4.28 -13.07 3.01
N CYS A 36 5.24 -12.57 3.79
CA CYS A 36 6.33 -11.77 3.25
C CYS A 36 7.20 -12.68 2.38
N GLU A 37 7.41 -12.28 1.13
CA GLU A 37 8.16 -13.06 0.15
C GLU A 37 9.08 -12.12 -0.61
N PRO A 38 10.31 -11.89 -0.11
CA PRO A 38 11.24 -10.96 -0.74
C PRO A 38 11.57 -11.36 -2.18
N GLY A 39 11.81 -10.37 -3.01
CA GLY A 39 12.16 -10.56 -4.40
C GLY A 39 11.44 -9.59 -5.31
N ALA A 40 11.67 -9.73 -6.60
CA ALA A 40 11.02 -8.90 -7.60
C ALA A 40 9.63 -9.44 -7.95
N LEU A 41 8.73 -8.53 -8.33
CA LEU A 41 7.47 -8.92 -8.95
C LEU A 41 7.73 -9.42 -10.37
N PRO A 42 6.87 -10.33 -10.89
CA PRO A 42 6.94 -10.71 -12.30
C PRO A 42 6.81 -9.49 -13.21
N GLU A 43 7.73 -9.34 -14.15
CA GLU A 43 7.80 -8.14 -15.02
C GLU A 43 6.93 -8.22 -16.27
N GLN A 44 6.05 -9.20 -16.39
CA GLN A 44 5.26 -9.41 -17.60
C GLN A 44 3.83 -8.94 -17.45
N GLY A 45 3.31 -8.30 -18.50
CA GLY A 45 1.92 -7.95 -18.61
C GLY A 45 1.58 -6.56 -18.13
N GLU A 46 0.32 -6.38 -17.79
CA GLU A 46 -0.22 -5.10 -17.32
C GLU A 46 0.01 -4.95 -15.82
N TRP A 47 0.41 -3.74 -15.45
CA TRP A 47 0.64 -3.37 -14.05
C TRP A 47 -0.49 -2.50 -13.53
N VAL A 48 -0.77 -2.65 -12.23
CA VAL A 48 -1.72 -1.81 -11.50
C VAL A 48 -1.00 -1.21 -10.32
N THR A 49 -1.04 0.10 -10.19
CA THR A 49 -0.49 0.83 -9.05
C THR A 49 -1.55 1.72 -8.45
N ALA A 50 -1.89 1.50 -7.20
CA ALA A 50 -2.74 2.39 -6.44
C ALA A 50 -1.87 3.31 -5.57
N VAL A 51 -2.27 4.56 -5.44
CA VAL A 51 -1.54 5.59 -4.70
C VAL A 51 -2.49 6.30 -3.76
N VAL A 52 -2.12 6.38 -2.48
CA VAL A 52 -2.81 7.19 -1.48
C VAL A 52 -1.78 8.13 -0.88
N GLY A 53 -2.02 9.44 -0.97
CA GLY A 53 -1.14 10.46 -0.41
C GLY A 53 -1.36 10.67 1.08
N PHE A 54 -0.29 10.98 1.79
CA PHE A 54 -0.32 11.44 3.18
C PHE A 54 -0.11 12.94 3.22
N GLY A 55 -0.84 13.61 4.10
CA GLY A 55 -0.67 15.04 4.35
C GLY A 55 -0.80 15.37 5.82
N GLY A 56 -0.26 16.53 6.22
CA GLY A 56 -0.23 16.96 7.61
C GLY A 56 1.17 16.85 8.19
N VAL A 57 1.30 16.22 9.35
CA VAL A 57 2.60 16.07 10.05
C VAL A 57 3.59 15.17 9.28
N LEU A 58 3.08 14.32 8.41
CA LEU A 58 3.89 13.52 7.49
C LEU A 58 3.34 13.74 6.09
N SER A 59 4.21 14.03 5.13
CA SER A 59 3.87 14.03 3.72
C SER A 59 4.56 12.87 3.01
N GLY A 60 3.87 12.29 2.05
CA GLY A 60 4.36 11.14 1.32
C GLY A 60 3.24 10.35 0.67
N ALA A 61 3.43 9.07 0.52
CA ALA A 61 2.43 8.21 -0.12
C ALA A 61 2.53 6.75 0.31
N CYS A 62 1.40 6.06 0.24
CA CYS A 62 1.32 4.61 0.27
C CYS A 62 1.04 4.12 -1.14
N LEU A 63 1.83 3.18 -1.62
CA LEU A 63 1.69 2.59 -2.94
C LEU A 63 1.38 1.10 -2.79
N PHE A 64 0.38 0.64 -3.54
CA PHE A 64 0.12 -0.79 -3.75
C PHE A 64 0.37 -1.08 -5.22
N ARG A 65 1.25 -2.03 -5.52
CA ARG A 65 1.61 -2.36 -6.90
C ARG A 65 1.53 -3.85 -7.13
N SER A 66 0.89 -4.25 -8.23
CA SER A 66 0.79 -5.65 -8.62
C SER A 66 0.67 -5.81 -10.12
N GLY A 67 0.81 -7.04 -10.60
CA GLY A 67 0.38 -7.41 -11.93
C GLY A 67 -1.14 -7.51 -12.00
N GLY A 68 -1.66 -7.66 -13.20
CA GLY A 68 -3.11 -7.73 -13.42
C GLY A 68 -3.80 -8.90 -12.74
N GLU A 69 -3.14 -10.05 -12.67
CA GLU A 69 -3.72 -11.23 -12.02
C GLU A 69 -3.96 -10.99 -10.53
N ALA A 70 -2.97 -10.44 -9.80
CA ALA A 70 -3.13 -10.14 -8.39
C ALA A 70 -4.23 -9.10 -8.17
N ALA A 71 -4.31 -8.07 -9.02
CA ALA A 71 -5.35 -7.06 -8.94
C ALA A 71 -6.75 -7.67 -9.12
N ARG A 72 -6.92 -8.56 -10.09
CA ARG A 72 -8.20 -9.26 -10.30
C ARG A 72 -8.56 -10.14 -9.10
N GLN A 73 -7.56 -10.82 -8.51
CA GLN A 73 -7.78 -11.65 -7.32
C GLN A 73 -8.21 -10.80 -6.11
N VAL A 74 -7.62 -9.64 -5.93
CA VAL A 74 -8.03 -8.69 -4.88
C VAL A 74 -9.51 -8.34 -5.05
N ALA A 75 -9.91 -7.92 -6.24
CA ALA A 75 -11.30 -7.56 -6.52
C ALA A 75 -12.24 -8.77 -6.36
N ALA A 76 -11.82 -9.95 -6.80
CA ALA A 76 -12.61 -11.18 -6.66
C ALA A 76 -12.88 -11.51 -5.19
N ARG A 77 -11.86 -11.40 -4.34
CA ARG A 77 -12.00 -11.65 -2.90
C ARG A 77 -12.89 -10.62 -2.21
N MET A 78 -12.82 -9.35 -2.64
CA MET A 78 -13.62 -8.29 -2.04
C MET A 78 -15.10 -8.34 -2.44
N THR A 79 -15.40 -8.77 -3.66
CA THR A 79 -16.77 -8.73 -4.22
C THR A 79 -17.47 -10.08 -4.30
N GLY A 80 -16.72 -11.17 -4.25
CA GLY A 80 -17.25 -12.51 -4.52
C GLY A 80 -17.52 -12.79 -6.01
N MET A 81 -17.03 -11.91 -6.90
CA MET A 81 -17.18 -12.04 -8.35
C MET A 81 -15.84 -12.44 -8.98
N GLU A 82 -15.89 -12.95 -10.20
CA GLU A 82 -14.69 -13.23 -10.99
C GLU A 82 -14.47 -12.13 -12.02
N PHE A 83 -13.20 -11.83 -12.34
CA PHE A 83 -12.82 -10.80 -13.30
C PHE A 83 -11.81 -11.34 -14.29
N ASP A 84 -12.06 -11.14 -15.59
CA ASP A 84 -11.17 -11.54 -16.68
C ASP A 84 -10.25 -10.40 -17.12
N GLU A 85 -10.57 -9.15 -16.75
CA GLU A 85 -9.82 -7.99 -17.14
C GLU A 85 -9.80 -6.96 -16.00
N ILE A 86 -8.93 -5.97 -16.12
CA ILE A 86 -8.82 -4.88 -15.16
C ILE A 86 -9.82 -3.79 -15.55
N ASP A 87 -11.06 -3.98 -15.12
CA ASP A 87 -12.14 -3.01 -15.34
C ASP A 87 -12.21 -1.98 -14.20
N ASP A 88 -13.19 -1.10 -14.23
CA ASP A 88 -13.34 -0.06 -13.22
C ASP A 88 -13.60 -0.65 -11.83
N THR A 89 -14.30 -1.78 -11.72
CA THR A 89 -14.55 -2.45 -10.45
C THR A 89 -13.25 -2.97 -9.86
N VAL A 90 -12.36 -3.55 -10.67
CA VAL A 90 -11.03 -3.99 -10.21
C VAL A 90 -10.21 -2.80 -9.73
N LYS A 91 -10.20 -1.71 -10.47
CA LYS A 91 -9.47 -0.49 -10.07
C LYS A 91 -9.99 0.08 -8.76
N ASP A 92 -11.30 0.17 -8.61
CA ASP A 92 -11.92 0.65 -7.37
C ASP A 92 -11.55 -0.24 -6.18
N GLY A 93 -11.57 -1.55 -6.37
CA GLY A 93 -11.19 -2.51 -5.33
C GLY A 93 -9.73 -2.35 -4.89
N VAL A 94 -8.82 -2.24 -5.84
CA VAL A 94 -7.40 -2.03 -5.56
C VAL A 94 -7.17 -0.68 -4.87
N GLY A 95 -7.85 0.36 -5.32
CA GLY A 95 -7.79 1.68 -4.70
C GLY A 95 -8.27 1.65 -3.24
N GLU A 96 -9.39 0.99 -2.98
CA GLU A 96 -9.92 0.84 -1.62
C GLU A 96 -8.96 0.05 -0.73
N LEU A 97 -8.37 -1.03 -1.25
CA LEU A 97 -7.38 -1.80 -0.52
C LEU A 97 -6.18 -0.92 -0.12
N CYS A 98 -5.66 -0.12 -1.05
CA CYS A 98 -4.56 0.79 -0.77
C CYS A 98 -4.93 1.82 0.31
N ASN A 99 -6.14 2.36 0.24
CA ASN A 99 -6.66 3.30 1.24
C ASN A 99 -6.71 2.64 2.63
N MET A 100 -7.17 1.41 2.72
CA MET A 100 -7.21 0.66 3.97
C MET A 100 -5.81 0.36 4.51
N LEU A 101 -4.87 0.01 3.64
CA LEU A 101 -3.47 -0.20 4.01
C LEU A 101 -2.85 1.07 4.58
N ALA A 102 -3.04 2.21 3.91
CA ALA A 102 -2.54 3.50 4.36
C ALA A 102 -3.12 3.88 5.73
N GLY A 103 -4.43 3.70 5.91
CA GLY A 103 -5.12 3.99 7.17
C GLY A 103 -4.66 3.09 8.31
N SER A 104 -4.50 1.80 8.05
CA SER A 104 -4.02 0.85 9.06
C SER A 104 -2.58 1.18 9.47
N TRP A 105 -1.71 1.47 8.49
CA TRP A 105 -0.32 1.82 8.79
C TRP A 105 -0.21 3.08 9.64
N LYS A 106 -0.87 4.17 9.25
CA LYS A 106 -0.79 5.40 10.02
C LYS A 106 -1.38 5.25 11.43
N GLY A 107 -2.35 4.36 11.59
CA GLY A 107 -2.97 4.06 12.89
C GLY A 107 -2.04 3.36 13.88
N LYS A 108 -0.91 2.81 13.42
CA LYS A 108 0.07 2.14 14.30
C LYS A 108 0.92 3.13 15.09
N VAL A 109 0.97 4.38 14.67
CA VAL A 109 1.75 5.43 15.35
C VAL A 109 0.78 6.51 15.80
N PRO A 110 0.61 6.76 17.11
CA PRO A 110 -0.40 7.68 17.62
C PRO A 110 -0.35 9.09 17.02
N GLU A 111 0.84 9.63 16.80
CA GLU A 111 1.01 10.96 16.23
C GLU A 111 0.50 11.02 14.79
N LEU A 112 0.72 9.98 14.02
CA LEU A 112 0.21 9.89 12.64
C LEU A 112 -1.31 9.67 12.62
N ALA A 113 -1.82 8.83 13.50
CA ALA A 113 -3.25 8.56 13.56
C ALA A 113 -4.07 9.83 13.78
N ALA A 114 -3.57 10.73 14.63
CA ALA A 114 -4.28 11.96 15.00
C ALA A 114 -4.08 13.11 14.00
N HIS A 115 -2.93 13.20 13.34
CA HIS A 115 -2.51 14.41 12.62
C HIS A 115 -2.05 14.17 11.17
N CYS A 116 -2.30 13.00 10.63
CA CYS A 116 -1.97 12.68 9.24
C CYS A 116 -3.24 12.34 8.46
N GLY A 117 -3.54 13.13 7.44
CA GLY A 117 -4.68 12.89 6.57
C GLY A 117 -4.31 12.03 5.37
N LEU A 118 -5.33 11.45 4.74
CA LEU A 118 -5.19 10.64 3.53
C LEU A 118 -5.90 11.30 2.36
N SER A 119 -5.29 11.23 1.18
CA SER A 119 -5.95 11.62 -0.06
C SER A 119 -6.92 10.54 -0.53
N VAL A 120 -7.73 10.88 -1.52
CA VAL A 120 -8.51 9.91 -2.29
C VAL A 120 -7.54 9.03 -3.08
N PRO A 121 -7.79 7.70 -3.18
CA PRO A 121 -6.93 6.83 -3.98
C PRO A 121 -6.92 7.19 -5.46
N ALA A 122 -5.75 7.11 -6.09
CA ALA A 122 -5.60 7.15 -7.54
C ALA A 122 -5.06 5.78 -7.99
N VAL A 123 -5.51 5.31 -9.15
CA VAL A 123 -5.08 4.02 -9.68
C VAL A 123 -4.53 4.24 -11.09
N ILE A 124 -3.30 3.76 -11.30
CA ILE A 124 -2.58 3.86 -12.57
C ILE A 124 -2.45 2.46 -13.14
N THR A 125 -2.87 2.28 -14.38
CA THR A 125 -2.70 1.01 -15.11
C THR A 125 -1.87 1.25 -16.36
N GLY A 126 -1.12 0.23 -16.77
CA GLY A 126 -0.34 0.33 -17.99
C GLY A 126 0.73 -0.74 -18.08
N ARG A 127 1.56 -0.62 -19.11
CA ARG A 127 2.71 -1.49 -19.38
C ARG A 127 3.96 -0.63 -19.45
N ASP A 128 5.09 -1.20 -19.06
CA ASP A 128 6.41 -0.56 -19.26
C ASP A 128 6.53 0.84 -18.64
N TYR A 129 5.89 1.08 -17.49
CA TYR A 129 6.08 2.34 -16.78
C TYR A 129 6.94 2.14 -15.52
N ASN A 130 7.68 3.17 -15.19
CA ASN A 130 8.45 3.24 -13.95
C ASN A 130 7.88 4.33 -13.05
N LEU A 131 7.88 4.07 -11.76
CA LEU A 131 7.55 5.08 -10.77
C LEU A 131 8.85 5.58 -10.14
N HIS A 132 9.10 6.87 -10.27
CA HIS A 132 10.21 7.52 -9.60
C HIS A 132 9.66 8.51 -8.59
N VAL A 133 9.91 8.25 -7.32
CA VAL A 133 9.45 9.11 -6.23
C VAL A 133 10.62 9.39 -5.31
N GLN A 134 10.80 10.66 -4.99
CA GLN A 134 11.80 11.07 -4.00
C GLN A 134 11.26 10.81 -2.60
N ALA A 135 12.07 10.17 -1.77
CA ALA A 135 11.73 9.89 -0.39
C ALA A 135 12.95 10.22 0.49
N PRO A 136 13.22 11.52 0.72
CA PRO A 136 14.43 11.92 1.45
C PRO A 136 14.44 11.53 2.93
N GLU A 137 13.27 11.26 3.52
CA GLU A 137 13.21 10.86 4.93
C GLU A 137 13.29 9.34 5.06
N PHE A 138 12.38 8.59 4.43
CA PHE A 138 12.50 7.13 4.39
C PHE A 138 11.61 6.52 3.32
N ARG A 139 11.96 5.27 2.99
CA ARG A 139 11.17 4.39 2.12
C ARG A 139 11.11 3.00 2.75
N LEU A 140 9.90 2.48 2.90
CA LEU A 140 9.65 1.09 3.25
C LEU A 140 9.07 0.40 2.04
N ARG A 141 9.68 -0.69 1.58
CA ARG A 141 9.20 -1.48 0.46
C ARG A 141 9.19 -2.94 0.85
N GLN A 142 8.04 -3.58 0.74
CA GLN A 142 7.90 -4.99 1.07
C GLN A 142 7.09 -5.70 -0.01
N VAL A 143 7.48 -6.94 -0.31
CA VAL A 143 6.79 -7.81 -1.25
C VAL A 143 6.13 -8.93 -0.46
N TYR A 144 4.88 -9.20 -0.79
CA TYR A 144 4.06 -10.22 -0.16
C TYR A 144 3.45 -11.13 -1.20
N ALA A 145 3.05 -12.31 -0.76
CA ALA A 145 2.30 -13.26 -1.58
C ALA A 145 0.99 -13.63 -0.88
N PHE A 146 -0.05 -13.80 -1.67
CA PHE A 146 -1.29 -14.45 -1.26
C PHE A 146 -1.80 -15.29 -2.43
N ASP A 147 -2.39 -16.44 -2.14
CA ASP A 147 -2.72 -17.44 -3.16
C ASP A 147 -1.46 -17.68 -4.03
N ASP A 148 -1.59 -17.63 -5.36
CA ASP A 148 -0.47 -17.80 -6.28
C ASP A 148 0.05 -16.48 -6.85
N THR A 149 -0.25 -15.36 -6.21
CA THR A 149 0.10 -14.02 -6.69
C THR A 149 0.99 -13.27 -5.71
N LYS A 150 1.67 -12.27 -6.23
CA LYS A 150 2.53 -11.36 -5.45
C LYS A 150 2.11 -9.91 -5.64
N PHE A 151 2.38 -9.11 -4.64
CA PHE A 151 2.17 -7.67 -4.69
C PHE A 151 3.24 -6.96 -3.86
N GLU A 152 3.38 -5.68 -4.10
CA GLU A 152 4.34 -4.83 -3.41
C GLU A 152 3.62 -3.69 -2.71
N VAL A 153 4.00 -3.41 -1.47
CA VAL A 153 3.52 -2.24 -0.74
C VAL A 153 4.71 -1.37 -0.39
N THR A 154 4.59 -0.08 -0.65
CA THR A 154 5.63 0.89 -0.38
C THR A 154 5.07 2.06 0.41
N ILE A 155 5.74 2.44 1.48
CA ILE A 155 5.50 3.70 2.19
C ILE A 155 6.66 4.63 1.88
N LEU A 156 6.34 5.80 1.36
CA LEU A 156 7.29 6.85 1.05
C LEU A 156 7.05 8.03 1.98
N CYS A 157 8.09 8.56 2.56
CA CYS A 157 8.01 9.78 3.34
C CYS A 157 8.95 10.82 2.74
N ASP A 158 8.39 11.95 2.28
CA ASP A 158 9.15 13.03 1.70
C ASP A 158 9.29 14.24 2.64
N GLY A 159 8.55 14.27 3.73
CA GLY A 159 8.64 15.33 4.71
C GLY A 159 8.02 14.97 6.06
N LEU A 160 8.64 15.48 7.13
CA LEU A 160 8.17 15.35 8.50
C LEU A 160 8.17 16.71 9.17
N GLN A 161 7.14 17.00 9.94
CA GLN A 161 7.03 18.20 10.77
C GLN A 161 7.35 17.91 12.22
#